data_10dda58010b761862ff2cf1566ca4b24
#
_entry.id   10dda58010b761862ff2cf1566ca4b24
#
_cell.length_a   1.000
_cell.length_b   1.000
_cell.length_c   1.000
_cell.angle_alpha   90.00
_cell.angle_beta   90.00
_cell.angle_gamma   90.00
#
_symmetry.space_group_name_H-M   'P 1'
#
loop_
_entity.id
_entity.type
_entity.pdbx_description
1 polymer ?
#
loop_
_entity_poly.entity_id
_entity_poly.type
_entity_poly.pdbx_seq_one_letter_code
_entity_poly.pdbx_strand_id
1 'polypeptide(L)'
;MDRYRVIAKFAKQNNWKQGLELGVWVGVTTFYMMRETDVKMYCVDSWEEQPDNPEYDWQFNKKPRWKDGKLTVEEFTNKNQAWDHNKNEEHFRDNAKQWGDRITIIKGRSLAIIDQIPDNSMDFIFHDSDHSYPFVKNEIEAYLPKLKSGGYSM
;
A
#
# COMPACT_ATOMS: atom_id res chain seq x y z
N MET A 1 -0.58 9.59 15.74
CA MET A 1 -0.54 10.25 14.39
C MET A 1 -0.57 9.12 13.38
N ASP A 2 -1.52 9.15 12.44
CA ASP A 2 -1.69 8.04 11.50
C ASP A 2 -0.50 7.95 10.53
N ARG A 3 -0.04 6.73 10.22
CA ARG A 3 1.14 6.46 9.38
C ARG A 3 1.08 7.20 8.03
N TYR A 4 -0.05 7.17 7.34
CA TYR A 4 -0.22 7.81 6.03
C TYR A 4 -0.04 9.34 6.09
N ARG A 5 -0.38 10.00 7.21
CA ARG A 5 -0.15 11.45 7.41
C ARG A 5 1.33 11.76 7.56
N VAL A 6 2.07 10.88 8.22
CA VAL A 6 3.52 11.01 8.37
C VAL A 6 4.19 10.90 7.01
N ILE A 7 3.85 9.86 6.24
CA ILE A 7 4.43 9.63 4.91
C ILE A 7 4.14 10.81 3.98
N ALA A 8 2.88 11.29 3.93
CA ALA A 8 2.52 12.44 3.11
C ALA A 8 3.26 13.73 3.50
N LYS A 9 3.47 13.95 4.81
CA LYS A 9 4.26 15.07 5.29
C LYS A 9 5.70 14.99 4.81
N PHE A 10 6.34 13.82 4.95
CA PHE A 10 7.70 13.60 4.45
C PHE A 10 7.79 13.76 2.94
N ALA A 11 6.83 13.24 2.19
CA ALA A 11 6.78 13.39 0.74
C ALA A 11 6.77 14.87 0.32
N LYS A 12 5.95 15.69 0.98
CA LYS A 12 5.92 17.15 0.73
C LYS A 12 7.24 17.83 1.10
N GLN A 13 7.79 17.52 2.28
CA GLN A 13 9.02 18.15 2.78
C GLN A 13 10.24 17.84 1.91
N ASN A 14 10.32 16.62 1.38
CA ASN A 14 11.43 16.15 0.55
C ASN A 14 11.16 16.27 -0.96
N ASN A 15 10.00 16.83 -1.34
CA ASN A 15 9.58 16.96 -2.74
C ASN A 15 9.63 15.63 -3.51
N TRP A 16 9.25 14.52 -2.87
CA TRP A 16 9.20 13.21 -3.48
C TRP A 16 8.24 13.16 -4.66
N LYS A 17 8.58 12.42 -5.69
CA LYS A 17 7.83 12.31 -6.95
C LYS A 17 7.30 10.91 -7.20
N GLN A 18 7.97 9.88 -6.67
CA GLN A 18 7.62 8.49 -6.92
C GLN A 18 7.78 7.64 -5.68
N GLY A 19 6.73 6.91 -5.33
CA GLY A 19 6.71 6.02 -4.19
C GLY A 19 6.21 4.62 -4.54
N LEU A 20 6.50 3.68 -3.66
CA LEU A 20 6.04 2.31 -3.73
C LEU A 20 5.38 1.94 -2.40
N GLU A 21 4.20 1.34 -2.46
CA GLU A 21 3.53 0.72 -1.32
C GLU A 21 3.42 -0.78 -1.56
N LEU A 22 3.98 -1.57 -0.64
CA LEU A 22 3.89 -3.02 -0.62
C LEU A 22 2.86 -3.43 0.44
N GLY A 23 1.77 -4.08 0.01
CA GLY A 23 0.61 -4.34 0.85
C GLY A 23 -0.39 -3.18 0.84
N VAL A 24 -1.11 -3.05 -0.25
CA VAL A 24 -2.03 -1.90 -0.47
C VAL A 24 -3.41 -2.13 0.13
N TRP A 25 -3.84 -3.38 0.17
CA TRP A 25 -5.17 -3.79 0.62
C TRP A 25 -6.29 -3.01 -0.08
N VAL A 26 -7.01 -2.12 0.65
CA VAL A 26 -8.08 -1.26 0.08
C VAL A 26 -7.60 0.16 -0.25
N GLY A 27 -6.31 0.46 -0.07
CA GLY A 27 -5.66 1.69 -0.52
C GLY A 27 -5.74 2.88 0.42
N VAL A 28 -5.85 2.68 1.74
CA VAL A 28 -5.96 3.78 2.70
C VAL A 28 -4.78 4.75 2.59
N THR A 29 -3.57 4.21 2.62
CA THR A 29 -2.34 5.01 2.51
C THR A 29 -2.21 5.60 1.11
N THR A 30 -2.34 4.76 0.06
CA THR A 30 -2.28 5.21 -1.33
C THR A 30 -3.20 6.39 -1.60
N PHE A 31 -4.51 6.27 -1.30
CA PHE A 31 -5.46 7.32 -1.65
C PHE A 31 -5.28 8.59 -0.80
N TYR A 32 -4.80 8.46 0.43
CA TYR A 32 -4.39 9.61 1.20
C TYR A 32 -3.21 10.33 0.53
N MET A 33 -2.19 9.59 0.09
CA MET A 33 -1.04 10.13 -0.65
C MET A 33 -1.47 10.83 -1.93
N MET A 34 -2.37 10.22 -2.70
CA MET A 34 -2.88 10.79 -3.94
C MET A 34 -3.56 12.13 -3.74
N ARG A 35 -4.33 12.27 -2.66
CA ARG A 35 -5.04 13.51 -2.35
C ARG A 35 -4.11 14.62 -1.84
N GLU A 36 -3.14 14.24 -1.01
CA GLU A 36 -2.32 15.21 -0.29
C GLU A 36 -1.04 15.61 -1.02
N THR A 37 -0.64 14.87 -2.06
CA THR A 37 0.65 15.05 -2.75
C THR A 37 0.49 14.89 -4.26
N ASP A 38 1.55 15.25 -5.01
CA ASP A 38 1.66 15.01 -6.46
C ASP A 38 2.49 13.76 -6.79
N VAL A 39 2.73 12.90 -5.81
CA VAL A 39 3.51 11.67 -5.97
C VAL A 39 2.81 10.71 -6.92
N LYS A 40 3.58 10.02 -7.77
CA LYS A 40 3.14 8.82 -8.48
C LYS A 40 3.40 7.60 -7.60
N MET A 41 2.44 6.68 -7.53
CA MET A 41 2.53 5.50 -6.67
C MET A 41 2.55 4.21 -7.48
N TYR A 42 3.52 3.35 -7.17
CA TYR A 42 3.45 1.93 -7.46
C TYR A 42 2.74 1.25 -6.29
N CYS A 43 1.71 0.47 -6.59
CA CYS A 43 0.83 -0.15 -5.61
C CYS A 43 0.84 -1.65 -5.82
N VAL A 44 1.45 -2.36 -4.89
CA VAL A 44 1.65 -3.81 -4.97
C VAL A 44 0.82 -4.50 -3.90
N ASP A 45 0.03 -5.48 -4.32
CA ASP A 45 -0.67 -6.40 -3.43
C ASP A 45 -0.95 -7.71 -4.16
N SER A 46 -0.98 -8.81 -3.45
CA SER A 46 -1.40 -10.09 -4.02
C SER A 46 -2.91 -10.21 -4.07
N TRP A 47 -3.61 -9.57 -3.15
CA TRP A 47 -5.04 -9.79 -2.87
C TRP A 47 -5.41 -11.27 -2.77
N GLU A 48 -4.48 -12.07 -2.26
CA GLU A 48 -4.67 -13.49 -1.99
C GLU A 48 -4.92 -13.70 -0.50
N GLU A 49 -5.69 -14.74 -0.18
CA GLU A 49 -5.78 -15.21 1.19
C GLU A 49 -4.40 -15.58 1.70
N GLN A 50 -4.02 -15.01 2.82
CA GLN A 50 -2.84 -15.49 3.53
C GLN A 50 -3.23 -16.79 4.25
N PRO A 51 -2.48 -17.88 4.04
CA PRO A 51 -2.74 -19.09 4.80
C PRO A 51 -2.61 -18.76 6.28
N ASP A 52 -3.64 -19.18 7.02
CA ASP A 52 -3.84 -18.98 8.46
C ASP A 52 -2.60 -18.51 9.22
N ASN A 53 -2.44 -17.21 9.39
CA ASN A 53 -1.51 -16.69 10.37
C ASN A 53 -2.30 -16.45 11.66
N PRO A 54 -2.16 -17.33 12.67
CA PRO A 54 -2.91 -17.23 13.93
C PRO A 54 -2.59 -15.97 14.74
N GLU A 55 -1.52 -15.23 14.39
CA GLU A 55 -1.18 -13.96 15.03
C GLU A 55 -2.04 -12.79 14.54
N TYR A 56 -2.76 -12.96 13.43
CA TYR A 56 -3.73 -11.99 12.97
C TYR A 56 -5.07 -12.17 13.69
N ASP A 57 -5.11 -11.86 14.98
CA ASP A 57 -6.37 -11.70 15.71
C ASP A 57 -6.99 -10.34 15.34
N TRP A 58 -7.85 -10.39 14.33
CA TRP A 58 -8.39 -9.21 13.68
C TRP A 58 -9.48 -8.57 14.51
N GLN A 59 -9.07 -7.60 15.29
CA GLN A 59 -10.00 -6.68 15.98
C GLN A 59 -10.56 -5.59 15.05
N PHE A 60 -10.33 -5.69 13.72
CA PHE A 60 -10.75 -4.64 12.81
C PHE A 60 -12.12 -4.94 12.18
N ASN A 61 -13.16 -4.54 12.87
CA ASN A 61 -14.53 -4.54 12.33
C ASN A 61 -14.83 -3.35 11.42
N LYS A 62 -13.80 -2.68 10.88
CA LYS A 62 -14.00 -1.41 10.17
C LYS A 62 -13.25 -1.38 8.84
N LYS A 63 -13.99 -1.16 7.76
CA LYS A 63 -13.45 -0.98 6.41
C LYS A 63 -13.36 0.51 6.05
N PRO A 64 -12.18 1.02 5.75
CA PRO A 64 -12.08 2.34 5.17
C PRO A 64 -12.60 2.33 3.73
N ARG A 65 -13.42 3.30 3.38
CA ARG A 65 -13.89 3.56 2.02
C ARG A 65 -13.69 5.01 1.66
N TRP A 66 -13.32 5.26 0.43
CA TRP A 66 -13.39 6.59 -0.15
C TRP A 66 -14.76 6.81 -0.76
N LYS A 67 -15.47 7.82 -0.27
CA LYS A 67 -16.74 8.25 -0.85
C LYS A 67 -16.73 9.77 -0.96
N ASP A 68 -16.99 10.29 -2.16
CA ASP A 68 -17.02 11.73 -2.44
C ASP A 68 -15.74 12.48 -1.99
N GLY A 69 -14.58 11.87 -2.22
CA GLY A 69 -13.28 12.41 -1.82
C GLY A 69 -13.00 12.39 -0.31
N LYS A 70 -13.84 11.73 0.48
CA LYS A 70 -13.67 11.56 1.93
C LYS A 70 -13.44 10.10 2.29
N LEU A 71 -12.51 9.87 3.20
CA LEU A 71 -12.33 8.56 3.80
C LEU A 71 -13.44 8.32 4.82
N THR A 72 -14.27 7.32 4.56
CA THR A 72 -15.29 6.85 5.50
C THR A 72 -14.89 5.48 6.03
N VAL A 73 -15.34 5.13 7.21
CA VAL A 73 -15.11 3.82 7.83
C VAL A 73 -16.45 3.16 8.06
N GLU A 74 -16.70 2.04 7.37
CA GLU A 74 -17.90 1.21 7.58
C GLU A 74 -17.56 0.06 8.52
N GLU A 75 -18.46 -0.19 9.48
CA GLU A 75 -18.33 -1.36 10.37
C GLU A 75 -18.78 -2.62 9.65
N PHE A 76 -18.02 -3.70 9.82
CA PHE A 76 -18.40 -5.00 9.28
C PHE A 76 -19.23 -5.78 10.29
N THR A 77 -20.27 -6.40 9.78
CA THR A 77 -21.16 -7.25 10.60
C THR A 77 -20.59 -8.66 10.81
N ASN A 78 -19.59 -9.07 10.02
CA ASN A 78 -18.90 -10.34 10.23
C ASN A 78 -17.47 -10.35 9.66
N LYS A 79 -16.62 -11.25 10.19
CA LYS A 79 -15.21 -11.42 9.77
C LYS A 79 -15.05 -11.68 8.27
N ASN A 80 -15.93 -12.48 7.67
CA ASN A 80 -15.78 -12.90 6.27
C ASN A 80 -15.94 -11.76 5.28
N GLN A 81 -16.64 -10.67 5.63
CA GLN A 81 -16.78 -9.49 4.77
C GLN A 81 -15.52 -8.63 4.73
N ALA A 82 -14.73 -8.60 5.82
CA ALA A 82 -13.47 -7.86 5.87
C ALA A 82 -12.38 -8.49 4.99
N TRP A 83 -12.47 -9.79 4.73
CA TRP A 83 -11.43 -10.62 4.11
C TRP A 83 -11.79 -11.13 2.71
N ASP A 84 -12.81 -10.58 2.09
CA ASP A 84 -13.04 -10.84 0.68
C ASP A 84 -11.98 -10.10 -0.15
N HIS A 85 -10.85 -10.77 -0.36
CA HIS A 85 -9.71 -10.22 -1.09
C HIS A 85 -10.08 -9.78 -2.51
N ASN A 86 -10.97 -10.49 -3.17
CA ASN A 86 -11.45 -10.12 -4.51
C ASN A 86 -12.21 -8.79 -4.46
N LYS A 87 -13.06 -8.60 -3.45
CA LYS A 87 -13.75 -7.32 -3.25
C LYS A 87 -12.82 -6.19 -2.84
N ASN A 88 -11.76 -6.50 -2.09
CA ASN A 88 -10.75 -5.51 -1.72
C ASN A 88 -9.96 -5.04 -2.95
N GLU A 89 -9.58 -5.97 -3.83
CA GLU A 89 -8.95 -5.63 -5.11
C GLU A 89 -9.88 -4.80 -6.00
N GLU A 90 -11.12 -5.24 -6.20
CA GLU A 90 -12.11 -4.52 -6.99
C GLU A 90 -12.31 -3.09 -6.46
N HIS A 91 -12.51 -2.97 -5.15
CA HIS A 91 -12.65 -1.68 -4.49
C HIS A 91 -11.44 -0.78 -4.70
N PHE A 92 -10.21 -1.32 -4.55
CA PHE A 92 -8.99 -0.56 -4.79
C PHE A 92 -8.91 -0.08 -6.24
N ARG A 93 -9.12 -1.00 -7.21
CA ARG A 93 -9.05 -0.68 -8.65
C ARG A 93 -10.08 0.37 -9.06
N ASP A 94 -11.30 0.27 -8.56
CA ASP A 94 -12.36 1.24 -8.85
C ASP A 94 -12.03 2.63 -8.34
N ASN A 95 -11.52 2.73 -7.11
CA ASN A 95 -11.10 4.01 -6.56
C ASN A 95 -9.84 4.57 -7.22
N ALA A 96 -8.93 3.72 -7.71
CA ALA A 96 -7.71 4.16 -8.39
C ALA A 96 -7.97 4.81 -9.75
N LYS A 97 -9.07 4.47 -10.43
CA LYS A 97 -9.42 5.02 -11.77
C LYS A 97 -9.40 6.54 -11.82
N GLN A 98 -9.83 7.22 -10.77
CA GLN A 98 -9.88 8.68 -10.71
C GLN A 98 -8.49 9.34 -10.78
N TRP A 99 -7.42 8.59 -10.51
CA TRP A 99 -6.04 9.09 -10.44
C TRP A 99 -5.23 8.83 -11.71
N GLY A 100 -5.79 8.06 -12.65
CA GLY A 100 -5.20 7.78 -13.97
C GLY A 100 -3.78 7.22 -13.86
N ASP A 101 -2.86 7.84 -14.60
CA ASP A 101 -1.45 7.43 -14.71
C ASP A 101 -0.60 7.71 -13.45
N ARG A 102 -1.20 8.30 -12.42
CA ARG A 102 -0.52 8.52 -11.14
C ARG A 102 -0.45 7.26 -10.28
N ILE A 103 -1.25 6.23 -10.57
CA ILE A 103 -1.23 4.95 -9.86
C ILE A 103 -0.90 3.82 -10.85
N THR A 104 0.18 3.11 -10.57
CA THR A 104 0.56 1.87 -11.25
C THR A 104 0.23 0.69 -10.33
N ILE A 105 -0.68 -0.17 -10.75
CA ILE A 105 -1.13 -1.33 -9.97
C ILE A 105 -0.41 -2.58 -10.43
N ILE A 106 0.26 -3.27 -9.52
CA ILE A 106 0.94 -4.54 -9.78
C ILE A 106 0.36 -5.59 -8.83
N LYS A 107 -0.33 -6.58 -9.40
CA LYS A 107 -0.86 -7.70 -8.63
C LYS A 107 0.19 -8.78 -8.49
N GLY A 108 0.49 -9.16 -7.25
CA GLY A 108 1.40 -10.24 -6.92
C GLY A 108 2.04 -10.08 -5.55
N ARG A 109 2.69 -11.14 -5.11
CA ARG A 109 3.48 -11.12 -3.86
C ARG A 109 4.72 -10.27 -4.07
N SER A 110 5.04 -9.40 -3.13
CA SER A 110 6.09 -8.39 -3.26
C SER A 110 7.43 -8.95 -3.76
N LEU A 111 7.92 -10.04 -3.18
CA LEU A 111 9.19 -10.65 -3.59
C LEU A 111 9.14 -11.34 -4.96
N ALA A 112 7.95 -11.71 -5.45
CA ALA A 112 7.79 -12.37 -6.75
C ALA A 112 7.71 -11.40 -7.93
N ILE A 113 7.36 -10.13 -7.66
CA ILE A 113 7.15 -9.13 -8.72
C ILE A 113 8.25 -8.06 -8.78
N ILE A 114 9.30 -8.22 -7.99
CA ILE A 114 10.34 -7.22 -7.80
C ILE A 114 10.97 -6.72 -9.11
N ASP A 115 11.09 -7.59 -10.11
CA ASP A 115 11.65 -7.25 -11.42
C ASP A 115 10.76 -6.30 -12.24
N GLN A 116 9.49 -6.13 -11.84
CA GLN A 116 8.59 -5.16 -12.45
C GLN A 116 8.79 -3.73 -11.91
N ILE A 117 9.59 -3.58 -10.87
CA ILE A 117 9.92 -2.28 -10.27
C ILE A 117 11.30 -1.85 -10.80
N PRO A 118 11.41 -0.70 -11.47
CA PRO A 118 12.70 -0.22 -11.97
C PRO A 118 13.68 0.09 -10.84
N ASP A 119 14.96 -0.23 -11.04
CA ASP A 119 16.02 0.13 -10.10
C ASP A 119 16.22 1.65 -10.01
N ASN A 120 16.66 2.12 -8.86
CA ASN A 120 17.00 3.53 -8.60
C ASN A 120 15.90 4.51 -9.01
N SER A 121 14.64 4.15 -8.77
CA SER A 121 13.46 4.90 -9.25
C SER A 121 12.56 5.43 -8.14
N MET A 122 12.56 4.83 -6.96
CA MET A 122 11.68 5.20 -5.87
C MET A 122 12.31 6.21 -4.92
N ASP A 123 11.57 7.26 -4.59
CA ASP A 123 11.96 8.21 -3.54
C ASP A 123 11.69 7.62 -2.15
N PHE A 124 10.66 6.77 -2.06
CA PHE A 124 10.37 6.00 -0.85
C PHE A 124 9.69 4.66 -1.15
N ILE A 125 9.84 3.72 -0.23
CA ILE A 125 9.15 2.43 -0.21
C ILE A 125 8.51 2.26 1.15
N PHE A 126 7.20 1.98 1.16
CA PHE A 126 6.44 1.70 2.36
C PHE A 126 6.08 0.21 2.42
N HIS A 127 6.60 -0.48 3.45
CA HIS A 127 6.43 -1.92 3.68
C HIS A 127 5.24 -2.14 4.63
N ASP A 128 4.10 -2.51 4.08
CA ASP A 128 2.86 -2.76 4.82
C ASP A 128 2.22 -4.11 4.47
N SER A 129 3.04 -5.07 4.00
CA SER A 129 2.59 -6.38 3.53
C SER A 129 2.49 -7.39 4.67
N ASP A 130 3.54 -8.13 4.94
CA ASP A 130 3.65 -9.09 6.04
C ASP A 130 4.49 -8.46 7.16
N HIS A 131 4.01 -8.55 8.40
CA HIS A 131 4.70 -7.94 9.55
C HIS A 131 5.62 -8.91 10.30
N SER A 132 5.81 -10.15 9.79
CA SER A 132 6.78 -11.06 10.39
C SER A 132 8.22 -10.58 10.15
N TYR A 133 9.07 -10.65 11.18
CA TYR A 133 10.44 -10.16 11.10
C TYR A 133 11.24 -10.74 9.91
N PRO A 134 11.22 -12.08 9.65
CA PRO A 134 11.97 -12.63 8.53
C PRO A 134 11.51 -12.09 7.18
N PHE A 135 10.20 -11.91 7.01
CA PHE A 135 9.64 -11.42 5.75
C PHE A 135 9.99 -9.95 5.52
N VAL A 136 9.75 -9.09 6.51
CA VAL A 136 10.07 -7.65 6.43
C VAL A 136 11.57 -7.44 6.15
N LYS A 137 12.44 -8.20 6.82
CA LYS A 137 13.89 -8.13 6.57
C LYS A 137 14.22 -8.46 5.12
N ASN A 138 13.73 -9.59 4.62
CA ASN A 138 13.98 -10.01 3.25
C ASN A 138 13.41 -9.02 2.23
N GLU A 139 12.23 -8.49 2.48
CA GLU A 139 11.59 -7.51 1.62
C GLU A 139 12.40 -6.20 1.57
N ILE A 140 12.84 -5.67 2.71
CA ILE A 140 13.69 -4.47 2.75
C ILE A 140 14.98 -4.73 1.96
N GLU A 141 15.71 -5.81 2.24
CA GLU A 141 16.97 -6.14 1.56
C GLU A 141 16.79 -6.25 0.04
N ALA A 142 15.71 -6.91 -0.41
CA ALA A 142 15.42 -7.10 -1.82
C ALA A 142 15.06 -5.80 -2.54
N TYR A 143 14.38 -4.88 -1.86
CA TYR A 143 13.91 -3.63 -2.45
C TYR A 143 14.88 -2.46 -2.33
N LEU A 144 15.99 -2.56 -1.58
CA LEU A 144 17.02 -1.52 -1.52
C LEU A 144 17.50 -1.03 -2.88
N PRO A 145 17.75 -1.90 -3.89
CA PRO A 145 18.17 -1.44 -5.22
C PRO A 145 17.13 -0.57 -5.96
N LYS A 146 15.85 -0.64 -5.54
CA LYS A 146 14.77 0.14 -6.15
C LYS A 146 14.74 1.59 -5.66
N LEU A 147 15.36 1.87 -4.50
CA LEU A 147 15.47 3.21 -3.97
C LEU A 147 16.48 4.05 -4.72
N LYS A 148 16.16 5.31 -4.93
CA LYS A 148 17.14 6.33 -5.33
C LYS A 148 18.15 6.56 -4.21
N SER A 149 19.32 7.10 -4.57
CA SER A 149 20.27 7.57 -3.56
C SER A 149 19.59 8.61 -2.67
N GLY A 150 19.61 8.38 -1.34
CA GLY A 150 18.89 9.21 -0.36
C GLY A 150 17.41 8.92 -0.25
N GLY A 151 16.89 7.87 -0.89
CA GLY A 151 15.52 7.41 -0.72
C GLY A 151 15.27 6.76 0.64
N TYR A 152 14.00 6.57 1.00
CA TYR A 152 13.58 6.09 2.32
C TYR A 152 12.85 4.76 2.22
N SER A 153 13.25 3.79 3.06
CA SER A 153 12.51 2.55 3.34
C SER A 153 11.81 2.71 4.70
N MET A 154 10.52 2.42 4.78
CA MET A 154 9.65 2.65 5.95
C MET A 154 8.75 1.44 6.20
#